data_96cf64d5e5d0f8fb12812262f6eccad2
#
_entry.id   96cf64d5e5d0f8fb12812262f6eccad2
#
_cell.length_a   1.000
_cell.length_b   1.000
_cell.length_c   1.000
_cell.angle_alpha   90.00
_cell.angle_beta   90.00
_cell.angle_gamma   90.00
#
_symmetry.space_group_name_H-M   'P 1'
#
loop_
_entity.id
_entity.type
_entity.pdbx_description
1 polymer ?
#
loop_
_entity_poly.entity_id
_entity_poly.type
_entity_poly.pdbx_seq_one_letter_code
_entity_poly.pdbx_strand_id
1 'polypeptide(L)'
;HALAAFGHDRAGPGTPFVGIEAPVVPPPEDCPRFRDGPPAEVDWPVRPPFPFWAEVLDGRAALGHAPWDPEPRGAAENASWMRFDQPPHDGAGAFDELALLVVADMMPGSVFEVMPYRPDESSWFAPSIDLTVHLRSVPSGEWILTHNIAHWLEDGYASAECRIWDLHAEHGPQLCAWATQVMLFSERRR
;
A
#
# COMPACT_ATOMS: atom_id res chain seq x y z
N HIS A 1 -12.44 -3.87 17.46
CA HIS A 1 -12.27 -2.70 18.32
C HIS A 1 -11.29 -1.74 17.64
N ALA A 2 -11.55 -0.43 17.71
CA ALA A 2 -10.64 0.62 17.26
C ALA A 2 -10.36 1.58 18.43
N LEU A 3 -9.13 2.08 18.49
CA LEU A 3 -8.72 3.12 19.42
C LEU A 3 -8.13 4.26 18.59
N ALA A 4 -8.61 5.48 18.81
CA ALA A 4 -8.09 6.68 18.15
C ALA A 4 -7.66 7.72 19.19
N ALA A 5 -6.54 8.40 18.90
CA ALA A 5 -6.07 9.55 19.66
C ALA A 5 -6.00 10.75 18.73
N PHE A 6 -6.60 11.85 19.15
CA PHE A 6 -6.64 13.10 18.40
C PHE A 6 -5.82 14.17 19.09
N GLY A 7 -5.20 15.04 18.32
CA GLY A 7 -4.43 16.18 18.80
C GLY A 7 -4.78 17.44 18.01
N HIS A 8 -4.20 18.54 18.44
CA HIS A 8 -4.21 19.80 17.70
C HIS A 8 -2.79 20.17 17.30
N ASP A 9 -2.66 20.90 16.20
CA ASP A 9 -1.40 21.46 15.78
C ASP A 9 -0.79 22.32 16.90
N ARG A 10 0.48 22.07 17.18
CA ARG A 10 1.23 22.79 18.21
C ARG A 10 2.51 23.33 17.62
N ALA A 11 2.83 24.57 17.96
CA ALA A 11 4.17 25.08 17.76
C ALA A 11 5.13 24.29 18.66
N GLY A 12 5.97 23.45 18.04
CA GLY A 12 6.99 22.65 18.72
C GLY A 12 8.36 23.35 18.75
N PRO A 13 9.24 22.98 19.67
CA PRO A 13 10.63 23.40 19.61
C PRO A 13 11.36 22.66 18.49
N GLY A 14 12.26 23.34 17.80
CA GLY A 14 13.14 22.75 16.81
C GLY A 14 12.65 22.88 15.36
N THR A 15 13.48 22.41 14.44
CA THR A 15 13.19 22.41 13.02
C THR A 15 12.46 21.11 12.65
N PRO A 16 11.29 21.16 11.98
CA PRO A 16 10.62 19.99 11.48
C PRO A 16 11.53 19.18 10.56
N PHE A 17 11.50 17.85 10.70
CA PHE A 17 12.22 16.94 9.79
C PHE A 17 11.43 15.66 9.57
N VAL A 18 11.68 15.02 8.43
CA VAL A 18 11.27 13.64 8.12
C VAL A 18 12.55 12.86 7.89
N GLY A 19 12.81 11.85 8.74
CA GLY A 19 14.06 11.07 8.73
C GLY A 19 14.06 9.91 7.74
N ILE A 20 13.05 9.81 6.87
CA ILE A 20 12.91 8.81 5.81
C ILE A 20 12.70 9.50 4.47
N GLU A 21 13.12 8.87 3.40
CA GLU A 21 12.98 9.39 2.04
C GLU A 21 11.91 8.61 1.27
N ALA A 22 11.26 9.29 0.34
CA ALA A 22 10.35 8.65 -0.59
C ALA A 22 11.16 7.80 -1.59
N PRO A 23 10.66 6.63 -2.01
CA PRO A 23 11.32 5.83 -3.04
C PRO A 23 11.30 6.56 -4.38
N VAL A 24 12.33 6.31 -5.19
CA VAL A 24 12.35 6.76 -6.58
C VAL A 24 11.61 5.74 -7.42
N VAL A 25 10.49 6.15 -8.01
CA VAL A 25 9.60 5.28 -8.79
C VAL A 25 9.24 5.93 -10.12
N PRO A 26 8.88 5.14 -11.15
CA PRO A 26 8.30 5.67 -12.37
C PRO A 26 6.98 6.42 -12.10
N PRO A 27 6.57 7.35 -12.97
CA PRO A 27 5.26 7.99 -12.86
C PRO A 27 4.12 6.98 -13.09
N PRO A 28 2.91 7.26 -12.60
CA PRO A 28 1.81 6.29 -12.66
C PRO A 28 1.48 5.78 -14.06
N GLU A 29 1.59 6.62 -15.08
CA GLU A 29 1.30 6.27 -16.47
C GLU A 29 2.22 5.19 -17.05
N ASP A 30 3.43 5.06 -16.52
CA ASP A 30 4.43 4.09 -16.95
C ASP A 30 4.39 2.78 -16.14
N CYS A 31 3.48 2.69 -15.16
CA CYS A 31 3.38 1.54 -14.26
C CYS A 31 2.26 0.56 -14.67
N PRO A 32 2.48 -0.77 -14.55
CA PRO A 32 1.45 -1.76 -14.78
C PRO A 32 0.22 -1.53 -13.89
N ARG A 33 -0.96 -1.52 -14.52
CA ARG A 33 -2.22 -1.27 -13.85
C ARG A 33 -2.85 -2.59 -13.37
N PHE A 34 -3.20 -2.68 -12.10
CA PHE A 34 -3.76 -3.91 -11.54
C PHE A 34 -5.09 -4.34 -12.18
N ARG A 35 -5.92 -3.38 -12.60
CA ARG A 35 -7.21 -3.65 -13.25
C ARG A 35 -7.10 -4.28 -14.62
N ASP A 36 -6.03 -3.98 -15.35
CA ASP A 36 -5.84 -4.51 -16.70
C ASP A 36 -5.49 -6.00 -16.68
N GLY A 37 -5.05 -6.50 -15.51
CA GLY A 37 -4.62 -7.89 -15.35
C GLY A 37 -3.28 -8.17 -16.05
N PRO A 38 -2.89 -9.45 -16.14
CA PRO A 38 -1.66 -9.84 -16.81
C PRO A 38 -1.72 -9.57 -18.31
N PRO A 39 -0.56 -9.36 -18.97
CA PRO A 39 -0.45 -9.39 -20.41
C PRO A 39 -1.01 -10.70 -20.99
N ALA A 40 -1.50 -10.64 -22.23
CA ALA A 40 -2.21 -11.78 -22.86
C ALA A 40 -1.35 -13.06 -23.01
N GLU A 41 -0.03 -12.89 -23.02
CA GLU A 41 0.96 -13.97 -23.10
C GLU A 41 1.25 -14.64 -21.74
N VAL A 42 0.77 -14.06 -20.63
CA VAL A 42 0.94 -14.62 -19.29
C VAL A 42 -0.26 -15.51 -18.97
N ASP A 43 -0.03 -16.79 -18.86
CA ASP A 43 -1.04 -17.75 -18.37
C ASP A 43 -1.20 -17.57 -16.85
N TRP A 44 -2.18 -16.76 -16.50
CA TRP A 44 -2.49 -16.42 -15.12
C TRP A 44 -3.90 -16.91 -14.77
N PRO A 45 -4.03 -17.99 -13.99
CA PRO A 45 -5.32 -18.64 -13.75
C PRO A 45 -6.24 -17.84 -12.82
N VAL A 46 -5.70 -16.84 -12.16
CA VAL A 46 -6.44 -16.06 -11.16
C VAL A 46 -6.60 -14.63 -11.66
N ARG A 47 -7.83 -14.20 -11.88
CA ARG A 47 -8.13 -12.78 -12.02
C ARG A 47 -7.89 -12.09 -10.68
N PRO A 48 -7.51 -10.78 -10.64
CA PRO A 48 -7.38 -10.05 -9.40
C PRO A 48 -8.57 -10.37 -8.49
N PRO A 49 -8.33 -10.94 -7.29
CA PRO A 49 -9.42 -11.54 -6.51
C PRO A 49 -10.27 -10.52 -5.76
N PHE A 50 -9.98 -9.23 -5.89
CA PHE A 50 -10.62 -8.23 -5.05
C PHE A 50 -11.49 -7.28 -5.88
N PRO A 51 -12.83 -7.34 -5.73
CA PRO A 51 -13.74 -6.33 -6.26
C PRO A 51 -13.32 -4.90 -5.88
N PHE A 52 -12.79 -4.75 -4.67
CA PHE A 52 -12.26 -3.51 -4.14
C PHE A 52 -11.23 -2.83 -5.04
N TRP A 53 -10.22 -3.57 -5.55
CA TRP A 53 -9.25 -3.03 -6.49
C TRP A 53 -9.87 -2.62 -7.83
N ALA A 54 -10.82 -3.41 -8.27
CA ALA A 54 -11.45 -3.19 -9.56
C ALA A 54 -12.52 -2.08 -9.52
N GLU A 55 -13.11 -1.81 -8.36
CA GLU A 55 -14.31 -0.97 -8.26
C GLU A 55 -14.05 0.40 -7.65
N VAL A 56 -13.03 0.58 -6.82
CA VAL A 56 -12.87 1.82 -6.06
C VAL A 56 -11.47 2.45 -6.14
N LEU A 57 -10.44 1.67 -6.50
CA LEU A 57 -9.06 2.15 -6.60
C LEU A 57 -8.46 1.83 -7.95
N ASP A 58 -7.81 2.81 -8.57
CA ASP A 58 -6.85 2.61 -9.64
C ASP A 58 -5.47 2.39 -9.01
N GLY A 59 -5.03 1.13 -8.94
CA GLY A 59 -3.73 0.75 -8.38
C GLY A 59 -2.74 0.36 -9.46
N ARG A 60 -1.45 0.72 -9.29
CA ARG A 60 -0.37 0.45 -10.24
C ARG A 60 0.91 0.07 -9.54
N ALA A 61 1.58 -0.98 -10.03
CA ALA A 61 2.86 -1.43 -9.46
C ALA A 61 3.98 -0.46 -9.84
N ALA A 62 4.55 0.23 -8.85
CA ALA A 62 5.59 1.24 -9.05
C ALA A 62 6.99 0.73 -8.65
N LEU A 63 7.07 -0.14 -7.66
CA LEU A 63 8.27 -0.85 -7.22
C LEU A 63 7.88 -2.27 -6.83
N GLY A 64 8.77 -3.24 -7.06
CA GLY A 64 8.46 -4.65 -6.89
C GLY A 64 7.72 -5.21 -8.11
N HIS A 65 6.78 -6.12 -7.91
CA HIS A 65 6.16 -6.89 -8.97
C HIS A 65 4.68 -6.63 -9.13
N ALA A 66 4.19 -6.77 -10.36
CA ALA A 66 2.77 -6.91 -10.59
C ALA A 66 2.29 -8.24 -9.97
N PRO A 67 1.01 -8.34 -9.52
CA PRO A 67 0.49 -9.55 -8.86
C PRO A 67 0.58 -10.85 -9.67
N TRP A 68 0.71 -10.74 -10.99
CA TRP A 68 0.82 -11.86 -11.93
C TRP A 68 2.25 -12.25 -12.28
N ASP A 69 3.23 -11.58 -11.72
CA ASP A 69 4.64 -11.89 -11.91
C ASP A 69 5.06 -12.97 -10.91
N PRO A 70 5.42 -14.21 -11.35
CA PRO A 70 5.62 -15.34 -10.45
C PRO A 70 6.97 -15.36 -9.76
N GLU A 71 7.90 -14.48 -10.13
CA GLU A 71 9.28 -14.57 -9.65
C GLU A 71 9.51 -13.71 -8.40
N PRO A 72 9.82 -14.33 -7.23
CA PRO A 72 10.26 -13.57 -6.06
C PRO A 72 11.63 -12.94 -6.31
N ARG A 73 11.80 -11.66 -6.06
CA ARG A 73 13.02 -10.92 -6.48
C ARG A 73 13.85 -10.31 -5.35
N GLY A 74 13.65 -10.72 -4.14
CA GLY A 74 14.66 -10.60 -3.10
C GLY A 74 14.47 -9.52 -2.05
N ALA A 75 13.93 -8.37 -2.32
CA ALA A 75 13.61 -7.38 -1.29
C ALA A 75 12.14 -7.53 -0.86
N ALA A 76 11.89 -7.61 0.45
CA ALA A 76 10.55 -7.60 1.00
C ALA A 76 9.96 -6.17 0.97
N GLU A 77 9.93 -5.58 -0.22
CA GLU A 77 9.63 -4.17 -0.43
C GLU A 77 8.84 -3.99 -1.73
N ASN A 78 7.74 -3.25 -1.66
CA ASN A 78 7.01 -2.83 -2.85
C ASN A 78 6.47 -1.41 -2.70
N ALA A 79 6.18 -0.77 -3.83
CA ALA A 79 5.42 0.47 -3.84
C ALA A 79 4.35 0.43 -4.92
N SER A 80 3.23 1.07 -4.63
CA SER A 80 2.12 1.15 -5.56
C SER A 80 1.52 2.55 -5.59
N TRP A 81 1.29 3.06 -6.79
CA TRP A 81 0.46 4.22 -6.98
C TRP A 81 -1.01 3.83 -6.77
N MET A 82 -1.72 4.66 -6.01
CA MET A 82 -3.12 4.51 -5.68
C MET A 82 -3.87 5.77 -6.00
N ARG A 83 -5.01 5.63 -6.67
CA ARG A 83 -5.93 6.72 -6.92
C ARG A 83 -7.36 6.22 -6.70
N PHE A 84 -8.13 6.95 -5.91
CA PHE A 84 -9.55 6.68 -5.76
C PHE A 84 -10.29 7.08 -7.04
N ASP A 85 -11.19 6.22 -7.55
CA ASP A 85 -12.02 6.56 -8.71
C ASP A 85 -12.97 7.71 -8.40
N GLN A 86 -13.45 7.75 -7.18
CA GLN A 86 -14.19 8.87 -6.62
C GLN A 86 -13.38 9.42 -5.46
N PRO A 87 -12.80 10.63 -5.61
CA PRO A 87 -12.01 11.23 -4.55
C PRO A 87 -12.80 11.27 -3.24
N PRO A 88 -12.23 10.74 -2.14
CA PRO A 88 -12.90 10.76 -0.86
C PRO A 88 -12.89 12.20 -0.30
N HIS A 89 -14.06 12.80 -0.19
CA HIS A 89 -14.21 14.12 0.39
C HIS A 89 -15.04 14.03 1.68
N ASP A 90 -14.67 14.82 2.66
CA ASP A 90 -15.46 15.03 3.85
C ASP A 90 -16.71 15.89 3.54
N GLY A 91 -17.54 16.13 4.55
CA GLY A 91 -18.74 16.95 4.39
C GLY A 91 -18.47 18.41 4.03
N ALA A 92 -17.25 18.88 4.11
CA ALA A 92 -16.80 20.22 3.72
C ALA A 92 -16.17 20.27 2.32
N GLY A 93 -15.98 19.12 1.68
CA GLY A 93 -15.37 18.99 0.35
C GLY A 93 -13.84 18.93 0.36
N ALA A 94 -13.21 18.82 1.54
CA ALA A 94 -11.80 18.54 1.66
C ALA A 94 -11.53 17.03 1.57
N PHE A 95 -10.31 16.64 1.24
CA PHE A 95 -9.92 15.22 1.25
C PHE A 95 -10.12 14.63 2.64
N ASP A 96 -10.87 13.52 2.73
CA ASP A 96 -11.07 12.80 3.98
C ASP A 96 -9.81 11.99 4.33
N GLU A 97 -9.05 12.41 5.32
CA GLU A 97 -7.81 11.75 5.75
C GLU A 97 -8.01 10.30 6.18
N LEU A 98 -9.23 9.92 6.62
CA LEU A 98 -9.54 8.55 6.98
C LEU A 98 -9.48 7.59 5.78
N ALA A 99 -9.57 8.09 4.57
CA ALA A 99 -9.36 7.29 3.36
C ALA A 99 -7.94 6.72 3.26
N LEU A 100 -6.95 7.34 3.91
CA LEU A 100 -5.58 6.83 3.98
C LEU A 100 -5.50 5.49 4.74
N LEU A 101 -6.44 5.19 5.63
CA LEU A 101 -6.52 3.89 6.32
C LEU A 101 -6.76 2.74 5.33
N VAL A 102 -7.50 3.01 4.26
CA VAL A 102 -7.81 2.02 3.23
C VAL A 102 -6.55 1.61 2.47
N VAL A 103 -5.73 2.56 2.06
CA VAL A 103 -4.50 2.28 1.32
C VAL A 103 -3.36 1.82 2.25
N ALA A 104 -3.41 2.14 3.54
CA ALA A 104 -2.46 1.65 4.54
C ALA A 104 -2.57 0.13 4.75
N ASP A 105 -3.74 -0.48 4.58
CA ASP A 105 -3.97 -1.92 4.79
C ASP A 105 -3.47 -2.80 3.61
N MET A 106 -2.56 -2.28 2.78
CA MET A 106 -2.05 -2.97 1.59
C MET A 106 -0.63 -3.55 1.77
N MET A 107 -0.14 -3.60 2.98
CA MET A 107 1.19 -4.09 3.35
C MET A 107 1.48 -5.56 2.99
N PRO A 108 0.50 -6.49 2.89
CA PRO A 108 0.79 -7.87 2.48
C PRO A 108 1.57 -7.98 1.16
N GLY A 109 1.45 -7.00 0.27
CA GLY A 109 2.18 -6.94 -0.99
C GLY A 109 3.69 -7.08 -0.81
N SER A 110 4.29 -6.44 0.20
CA SER A 110 5.74 -6.50 0.45
C SER A 110 6.21 -7.88 0.91
N VAL A 111 5.35 -8.65 1.59
CA VAL A 111 5.65 -10.03 1.98
C VAL A 111 5.64 -10.95 0.75
N PHE A 112 4.73 -10.72 -0.18
CA PHE A 112 4.66 -11.51 -1.43
C PHE A 112 5.89 -11.34 -2.31
N GLU A 113 6.65 -10.25 -2.18
CA GLU A 113 7.90 -10.05 -2.94
C GLU A 113 8.97 -11.10 -2.60
N VAL A 114 8.92 -11.73 -1.43
CA VAL A 114 9.88 -12.76 -1.02
C VAL A 114 9.28 -14.16 -0.94
N MET A 115 7.99 -14.29 -1.26
CA MET A 115 7.30 -15.59 -1.23
C MET A 115 7.12 -16.13 -2.64
N PRO A 116 7.32 -17.44 -2.86
CA PRO A 116 6.91 -18.06 -4.09
C PRO A 116 5.38 -18.02 -4.18
N TYR A 117 4.85 -17.13 -4.99
CA TYR A 117 3.42 -17.07 -5.24
C TYR A 117 3.05 -17.95 -6.42
N ARG A 118 2.36 -19.06 -6.15
CA ARG A 118 1.87 -20.00 -7.15
C ARG A 118 0.35 -20.12 -7.01
N PRO A 119 -0.40 -19.31 -7.75
CA PRO A 119 -1.86 -19.21 -7.59
C PRO A 119 -2.62 -20.48 -8.02
N ASP A 120 -1.99 -21.35 -8.79
CA ASP A 120 -2.50 -22.65 -9.20
C ASP A 120 -2.36 -23.73 -8.12
N GLU A 121 -1.38 -23.62 -7.23
CA GLU A 121 -1.08 -24.59 -6.18
C GLU A 121 -1.65 -24.18 -4.81
N SER A 122 -1.63 -22.89 -4.51
CA SER A 122 -2.06 -22.38 -3.20
C SER A 122 -2.62 -20.97 -3.28
N SER A 123 -3.43 -20.62 -2.31
CA SER A 123 -3.86 -19.25 -2.11
C SER A 123 -3.45 -18.80 -0.70
N TRP A 124 -2.89 -17.62 -0.62
CA TRP A 124 -2.54 -17.00 0.65
C TRP A 124 -3.68 -16.14 1.16
N PHE A 125 -3.86 -16.16 2.46
CA PHE A 125 -4.77 -15.29 3.16
C PHE A 125 -3.99 -14.58 4.25
N ALA A 126 -4.01 -13.26 4.24
CA ALA A 126 -3.20 -12.42 5.13
C ALA A 126 -4.06 -11.40 5.88
N PRO A 127 -4.97 -11.85 6.77
CA PRO A 127 -5.78 -10.92 7.54
C PRO A 127 -4.92 -10.16 8.55
N SER A 128 -5.23 -8.88 8.70
CA SER A 128 -4.64 -8.01 9.71
C SER A 128 -5.02 -8.49 11.11
N ILE A 129 -4.04 -8.61 11.98
CA ILE A 129 -4.24 -8.82 13.43
C ILE A 129 -4.35 -7.46 14.11
N ASP A 130 -3.47 -6.55 13.73
CA ASP A 130 -3.53 -5.15 14.11
C ASP A 130 -3.19 -4.27 12.90
N LEU A 131 -3.55 -3.02 12.98
CA LEU A 131 -3.13 -1.96 12.07
C LEU A 131 -3.07 -0.66 12.88
N THR A 132 -1.88 -0.08 12.94
CA THR A 132 -1.67 1.24 13.55
C THR A 132 -1.32 2.23 12.47
N VAL A 133 -2.04 3.35 12.39
CA VAL A 133 -1.81 4.41 11.40
C VAL A 133 -1.60 5.75 12.10
N HIS A 134 -0.52 6.42 11.74
CA HIS A 134 -0.19 7.77 12.16
C HIS A 134 -0.46 8.72 11.00
N LEU A 135 -1.61 9.38 11.02
CA LEU A 135 -1.98 10.41 10.04
C LEU A 135 -1.17 11.69 10.32
N ARG A 136 -0.64 12.30 9.28
CA ARG A 136 0.21 13.50 9.37
C ARG A 136 -0.30 14.66 8.54
N SER A 137 -0.71 14.39 7.32
CA SER A 137 -1.20 15.38 6.37
C SER A 137 -2.05 14.71 5.30
N VAL A 138 -2.88 15.49 4.65
CA VAL A 138 -3.66 15.03 3.50
C VAL A 138 -2.86 15.21 2.21
N PRO A 139 -2.99 14.31 1.23
CA PRO A 139 -2.39 14.49 -0.08
C PRO A 139 -3.06 15.67 -0.81
N SER A 140 -2.27 16.39 -1.60
CA SER A 140 -2.74 17.50 -2.42
C SER A 140 -3.16 17.06 -3.83
N GLY A 141 -2.65 15.92 -4.29
CA GLY A 141 -2.92 15.35 -5.60
C GLY A 141 -3.87 14.15 -5.57
N GLU A 142 -4.26 13.68 -6.75
CA GLU A 142 -5.11 12.49 -6.89
C GLU A 142 -4.34 11.18 -6.66
N TRP A 143 -3.04 11.16 -6.98
CA TRP A 143 -2.18 9.99 -6.83
C TRP A 143 -1.47 9.98 -5.50
N ILE A 144 -1.58 8.87 -4.81
CA ILE A 144 -0.95 8.58 -3.54
C ILE A 144 0.00 7.41 -3.76
N LEU A 145 1.24 7.50 -3.27
CA LEU A 145 2.17 6.39 -3.32
C LEU A 145 2.18 5.66 -1.98
N THR A 146 1.83 4.38 -1.98
CA THR A 146 2.09 3.48 -0.84
C THR A 146 3.44 2.83 -1.04
N HIS A 147 4.28 2.85 -0.01
CA HIS A 147 5.58 2.22 0.02
C HIS A 147 5.63 1.29 1.22
N ASN A 148 5.63 -0.03 0.96
CA ASN A 148 5.52 -1.05 1.98
C ASN A 148 6.84 -1.81 2.12
N ILE A 149 7.24 -2.09 3.36
CA ILE A 149 8.46 -2.84 3.69
C ILE A 149 8.07 -3.89 4.73
N ALA A 150 8.25 -5.16 4.39
CA ALA A 150 8.08 -6.23 5.37
C ALA A 150 9.37 -6.44 6.15
N HIS A 151 9.23 -6.64 7.45
CA HIS A 151 10.35 -6.77 8.38
C HIS A 151 10.67 -8.21 8.75
N TRP A 152 9.64 -9.06 8.81
CA TRP A 152 9.80 -10.48 9.09
C TRP A 152 8.56 -11.26 8.65
N LEU A 153 8.78 -12.56 8.39
CA LEU A 153 7.76 -13.58 8.17
C LEU A 153 8.25 -14.87 8.84
N GLU A 154 7.57 -15.33 9.89
CA GLU A 154 7.92 -16.51 10.66
C GLU A 154 6.67 -17.05 11.38
N ASP A 155 6.59 -18.37 11.58
CA ASP A 155 5.53 -19.05 12.33
C ASP A 155 4.10 -18.69 11.87
N GLY A 156 3.93 -18.35 10.59
CA GLY A 156 2.63 -17.97 10.03
C GLY A 156 2.22 -16.52 10.32
N TYR A 157 3.13 -15.69 10.79
CA TYR A 157 2.91 -14.26 11.01
C TYR A 157 3.89 -13.44 10.18
N ALA A 158 3.48 -12.25 9.82
CA ALA A 158 4.34 -11.26 9.19
C ALA A 158 4.13 -9.88 9.80
N SER A 159 5.16 -9.05 9.76
CA SER A 159 5.06 -7.64 10.12
C SER A 159 5.60 -6.78 9.00
N ALA A 160 4.90 -5.69 8.72
CA ALA A 160 5.29 -4.72 7.72
C ALA A 160 4.98 -3.29 8.17
N GLU A 161 5.61 -2.34 7.51
CA GLU A 161 5.25 -0.92 7.57
C GLU A 161 4.80 -0.41 6.21
N CYS A 162 3.95 0.61 6.21
CA CYS A 162 3.53 1.37 5.05
C CYS A 162 3.85 2.84 5.27
N ARG A 163 4.48 3.45 4.28
CA ARG A 163 4.71 4.89 4.18
C ARG A 163 3.86 5.43 3.05
N ILE A 164 3.00 6.38 3.35
CA ILE A 164 2.09 6.96 2.38
C ILE A 164 2.59 8.34 2.00
N TRP A 165 2.87 8.53 0.72
CA TRP A 165 3.50 9.72 0.17
C TRP A 165 2.60 10.44 -0.82
N ASP A 166 2.63 11.77 -0.79
CA ASP A 166 2.32 12.64 -1.91
C ASP A 166 3.63 13.11 -2.54
N LEU A 167 3.98 12.57 -3.72
CA LEU A 167 5.21 12.93 -4.42
C LEU A 167 5.08 14.24 -5.20
N HIS A 168 3.87 14.76 -5.35
CA HIS A 168 3.55 15.96 -6.14
C HIS A 168 3.21 17.17 -5.27
N ALA A 169 3.41 17.08 -3.96
CA ALA A 169 3.19 18.21 -3.06
C ALA A 169 4.09 19.41 -3.44
N GLU A 170 3.58 20.62 -3.22
CA GLU A 170 4.21 21.88 -3.67
C GLU A 170 5.69 22.04 -3.27
N HIS A 171 6.06 21.50 -2.10
CA HIS A 171 7.41 21.63 -1.55
C HIS A 171 8.26 20.36 -1.63
N GLY A 172 7.89 19.44 -2.53
CA GLY A 172 8.54 18.15 -2.71
C GLY A 172 7.81 17.00 -1.98
N PRO A 173 8.35 15.78 -2.02
CA PRO A 173 7.70 14.62 -1.45
C PRO A 173 7.25 14.82 0.00
N GLN A 174 5.96 14.61 0.26
CA GLN A 174 5.35 14.77 1.57
C GLN A 174 4.89 13.42 2.12
N LEU A 175 5.35 13.06 3.32
CA LEU A 175 4.84 11.89 4.05
C LEU A 175 3.46 12.22 4.62
N CYS A 176 2.41 11.61 4.07
CA CYS A 176 1.03 11.82 4.50
C CYS A 176 0.65 10.95 5.70
N ALA A 177 1.11 9.70 5.70
CA ALA A 177 0.91 8.79 6.83
C ALA A 177 2.05 7.78 6.94
N TRP A 178 2.19 7.23 8.14
CA TRP A 178 3.03 6.07 8.42
C TRP A 178 2.22 5.04 9.20
N ALA A 179 2.31 3.78 8.79
CA ALA A 179 1.53 2.71 9.39
C ALA A 179 2.39 1.47 9.65
N THR A 180 1.97 0.67 10.62
CA THR A 180 2.53 -0.67 10.89
C THR A 180 1.41 -1.68 11.04
N GLN A 181 1.69 -2.93 10.66
CA GLN A 181 0.73 -4.00 10.70
C GLN A 181 1.40 -5.32 11.09
N VAL A 182 0.71 -6.11 11.91
CA VAL A 182 0.97 -7.55 12.05
C VAL A 182 -0.14 -8.32 11.36
N MET A 183 0.24 -9.31 10.56
CA MET A 183 -0.66 -10.11 9.74
C MET A 183 -0.50 -11.58 10.07
N LEU A 184 -1.60 -12.34 10.01
CA LEU A 184 -1.55 -13.79 9.96
C LEU A 184 -1.41 -14.23 8.51
N PHE A 185 -0.33 -14.95 8.20
CA PHE A 185 -0.16 -15.58 6.89
C PHE A 185 -0.55 -17.05 6.96
N SER A 186 -1.61 -17.42 6.27
CA SER A 186 -2.03 -18.81 6.16
C SER A 186 -2.15 -19.24 4.71
N GLU A 187 -1.59 -20.40 4.40
CA GLU A 187 -1.75 -21.06 3.12
C GLU A 187 -3.05 -21.89 3.13
N ARG A 188 -3.92 -21.65 2.15
CA ARG A 188 -5.02 -22.56 1.85
C ARG A 188 -4.58 -23.47 0.71
N ARG A 189 -4.28 -24.72 1.02
CA ARG A 189 -4.11 -25.73 -0.02
C ARG A 189 -5.47 -26.03 -0.65
N ARG A 190 -5.52 -26.00 -1.97
CA ARG A 190 -6.71 -26.36 -2.75
C ARG A 190 -6.87 -27.86 -2.83
#